data_5d51b7a870b48adc1b1aac4fe0c2f94f
#
_entry.id   5d51b7a870b48adc1b1aac4fe0c2f94f
#
_cell.length_a   1.000
_cell.length_b   1.000
_cell.length_c   1.000
_cell.angle_alpha   90.00
_cell.angle_beta   90.00
_cell.angle_gamma   90.00
#
_symmetry.space_group_name_H-M   'P 1'
#
loop_
_entity.id
_entity.type
_entity.pdbx_description
1 polymer ?
#
loop_
_entity_poly.entity_id
_entity_poly.type
_entity_poly.pdbx_seq_one_letter_code
_entity_poly.pdbx_strand_id
1 'polypeptide(L)'
;MVSIEIQQIGTSRYAPEGANAVCLYAVEGAEGLTLGQLVAAVCIHRGAHLEARAVARMNKMTVNTTFLEAMSSVCAQLLNGKWLDDVADIPDSYEMRAAARGCKIKEFIQTECGLTIGGTDENYTNRMAVIGQLKSRMDSVSTASQEDVIELQSLVNWRDMTYNASSTVLSRYGNVGMNTAERL
;
A
#
# COMPACT_ATOMS: atom_id res chain seq x y z
N MET A 1 -13.53 31.94 6.53
CA MET A 1 -12.67 30.83 6.04
C MET A 1 -13.58 29.97 5.20
N VAL A 2 -13.44 29.98 3.86
CA VAL A 2 -14.28 29.16 2.99
C VAL A 2 -13.66 27.76 2.98
N SER A 3 -14.40 26.77 3.48
CA SER A 3 -13.99 25.37 3.36
C SER A 3 -14.28 24.92 1.94
N ILE A 4 -13.22 24.53 1.21
CA ILE A 4 -13.36 23.96 -0.13
C ILE A 4 -13.47 22.45 0.06
N GLU A 5 -14.60 21.88 -0.30
CA GLU A 5 -14.81 20.44 -0.27
C GLU A 5 -14.69 19.89 -1.69
N ILE A 6 -13.76 18.98 -1.90
CA ILE A 6 -13.51 18.34 -3.19
C ILE A 6 -14.01 16.91 -3.10
N GLN A 7 -15.06 16.60 -3.85
CA GLN A 7 -15.62 15.25 -3.90
C GLN A 7 -15.23 14.53 -5.20
N GLN A 8 -14.84 13.28 -5.07
CA GLN A 8 -14.64 12.42 -6.23
C GLN A 8 -16.00 11.95 -6.75
N ILE A 9 -16.43 12.43 -7.93
CA ILE A 9 -17.75 12.12 -8.49
C ILE A 9 -17.78 10.74 -9.18
N GLY A 10 -16.64 10.20 -9.60
CA GLY A 10 -16.59 8.88 -10.24
C GLY A 10 -15.32 8.66 -11.06
N THR A 11 -15.12 7.42 -11.46
CA THR A 11 -14.11 7.03 -12.46
C THR A 11 -14.80 6.88 -13.81
N SER A 12 -14.20 7.39 -14.88
CA SER A 12 -14.74 7.22 -16.23
C SER A 12 -14.82 5.72 -16.57
N ARG A 13 -16.00 5.25 -16.96
CA ARG A 13 -16.24 3.85 -17.38
C ARG A 13 -15.53 3.47 -18.69
N TYR A 14 -14.92 4.44 -19.38
CA TYR A 14 -14.27 4.27 -20.68
C TYR A 14 -12.74 4.28 -20.63
N ALA A 15 -12.13 4.27 -19.43
CA ALA A 15 -10.68 4.09 -19.32
C ALA A 15 -10.33 2.63 -19.60
N PRO A 16 -9.49 2.29 -20.61
CA PRO A 16 -9.00 0.93 -20.80
C PRO A 16 -8.25 0.50 -19.55
N GLU A 17 -8.33 -0.80 -19.20
CA GLU A 17 -7.59 -1.38 -18.07
C GLU A 17 -6.10 -1.04 -18.24
N GLY A 18 -5.55 -0.32 -17.27
CA GLY A 18 -4.17 0.21 -17.30
C GLY A 18 -4.02 1.69 -17.68
N ALA A 19 -5.05 2.36 -18.21
CA ALA A 19 -5.01 3.80 -18.33
C ALA A 19 -5.37 4.47 -16.99
N ASN A 20 -4.62 5.52 -16.63
CA ASN A 20 -4.91 6.34 -15.45
C ASN A 20 -6.40 6.71 -15.44
N ALA A 21 -7.17 6.16 -14.51
CA ALA A 21 -8.57 6.50 -14.36
C ALA A 21 -8.69 8.02 -14.23
N VAL A 22 -9.40 8.64 -15.15
CA VAL A 22 -9.68 10.07 -15.07
C VAL A 22 -10.66 10.26 -13.92
N CYS A 23 -10.15 10.69 -12.78
CA CYS A 23 -10.98 11.07 -11.65
C CYS A 23 -11.64 12.42 -11.98
N LEU A 24 -12.96 12.43 -12.07
CA LEU A 24 -13.73 13.66 -12.16
C LEU A 24 -13.90 14.21 -10.74
N TYR A 25 -13.48 15.45 -10.54
CA TYR A 25 -13.64 16.17 -9.27
C TYR A 25 -14.74 17.22 -9.41
N ALA A 26 -15.69 17.25 -8.48
CA ALA A 26 -16.52 18.42 -8.23
C ALA A 26 -15.85 19.25 -7.15
N VAL A 27 -15.73 20.53 -7.38
CA VAL A 27 -15.21 21.49 -6.40
C VAL A 27 -16.39 22.33 -5.93
N GLU A 28 -16.90 22.00 -4.73
CA GLU A 28 -17.89 22.81 -4.06
C GLU A 28 -17.22 24.06 -3.47
N GLY A 29 -17.89 25.22 -3.57
CA GLY A 29 -17.31 26.50 -3.12
C GLY A 29 -16.37 27.14 -4.14
N ALA A 30 -16.38 26.67 -5.41
CA ALA A 30 -15.59 27.24 -6.50
C ALA A 30 -16.03 28.66 -6.92
N GLU A 31 -17.19 29.11 -6.47
CA GLU A 31 -17.70 30.44 -6.75
C GLU A 31 -16.74 31.51 -6.17
N GLY A 32 -16.15 32.30 -7.06
CA GLY A 32 -15.19 33.34 -6.70
C GLY A 32 -13.72 32.92 -6.72
N LEU A 33 -13.41 31.65 -7.01
CA LEU A 33 -12.02 31.23 -7.22
C LEU A 33 -11.54 31.54 -8.63
N THR A 34 -10.30 32.00 -8.72
CA THR A 34 -9.62 32.11 -10.03
C THR A 34 -9.31 30.69 -10.56
N LEU A 35 -9.19 30.57 -11.89
CA LEU A 35 -8.81 29.32 -12.53
C LEU A 35 -7.51 28.72 -11.93
N GLY A 36 -6.52 29.57 -11.60
CA GLY A 36 -5.29 29.14 -10.97
C GLY A 36 -5.50 28.54 -9.58
N GLN A 37 -6.34 29.16 -8.75
CA GLN A 37 -6.69 28.64 -7.43
C GLN A 37 -7.45 27.33 -7.52
N LEU A 38 -8.34 27.19 -8.50
CA LEU A 38 -9.09 25.96 -8.75
C LEU A 38 -8.14 24.80 -9.15
N VAL A 39 -7.26 25.06 -10.13
CA VAL A 39 -6.27 24.06 -10.57
C VAL A 39 -5.34 23.68 -9.41
N ALA A 40 -4.89 24.65 -8.62
CA ALA A 40 -4.04 24.37 -7.44
C ALA A 40 -4.79 23.50 -6.42
N ALA A 41 -6.05 23.79 -6.11
CA ALA A 41 -6.87 23.01 -5.19
C ALA A 41 -7.02 21.55 -5.67
N VAL A 42 -7.32 21.33 -6.95
CA VAL A 42 -7.42 19.99 -7.55
C VAL A 42 -6.08 19.25 -7.47
N CYS A 43 -4.96 19.92 -7.79
CA CYS A 43 -3.64 19.31 -7.69
C CYS A 43 -3.28 18.92 -6.25
N ILE A 44 -3.56 19.77 -5.28
CA ILE A 44 -3.30 19.48 -3.86
C ILE A 44 -4.14 18.27 -3.40
N HIS A 45 -5.41 18.24 -3.74
CA HIS A 45 -6.27 17.11 -3.39
C HIS A 45 -5.79 15.80 -4.03
N ARG A 46 -5.42 15.84 -5.32
CA ARG A 46 -4.86 14.68 -6.01
C ARG A 46 -3.55 14.23 -5.37
N GLY A 47 -2.68 15.17 -5.00
CA GLY A 47 -1.42 14.88 -4.29
C GLY A 47 -1.67 14.16 -2.97
N ALA A 48 -2.59 14.65 -2.15
CA ALA A 48 -2.98 14.02 -0.89
C ALA A 48 -3.55 12.60 -1.08
N HIS A 49 -4.36 12.39 -2.13
CA HIS A 49 -4.89 11.06 -2.45
C HIS A 49 -3.77 10.09 -2.86
N LEU A 50 -2.81 10.53 -3.68
CA LEU A 50 -1.66 9.71 -4.07
C LEU A 50 -0.78 9.37 -2.86
N GLU A 51 -0.61 10.32 -1.93
CA GLU A 51 0.12 10.10 -0.68
C GLU A 51 -0.57 9.07 0.22
N ALA A 52 -1.87 9.15 0.38
CA ALA A 52 -2.64 8.15 1.14
C ALA A 52 -2.50 6.74 0.54
N ARG A 53 -2.50 6.62 -0.80
CA ARG A 53 -2.24 5.34 -1.48
C ARG A 53 -0.81 4.85 -1.25
N ALA A 54 0.18 5.74 -1.30
CA ALA A 54 1.56 5.38 -1.03
C ALA A 54 1.75 4.86 0.39
N VAL A 55 1.14 5.52 1.39
CA VAL A 55 1.15 5.07 2.80
C VAL A 55 0.49 3.69 2.93
N ALA A 56 -0.65 3.46 2.28
CA ALA A 56 -1.31 2.15 2.31
C ALA A 56 -0.41 1.04 1.72
N ARG A 57 0.33 1.33 0.63
CA ARG A 57 1.31 0.39 0.06
C ARG A 57 2.50 0.13 1.00
N MET A 58 3.04 1.16 1.63
CA MET A 58 4.10 1.00 2.64
C MET A 58 3.65 0.11 3.79
N ASN A 59 2.43 0.31 4.31
CA ASN A 59 1.88 -0.53 5.38
C ASN A 59 1.74 -1.99 4.93
N LYS A 60 1.29 -2.25 3.70
CA LYS A 60 1.23 -3.60 3.13
C LYS A 60 2.61 -4.24 3.04
N MET A 61 3.62 -3.50 2.59
CA MET A 61 5.00 -3.98 2.53
C MET A 61 5.55 -4.33 3.92
N THR A 62 5.26 -3.51 4.93
CA THR A 62 5.63 -3.82 6.32
C THR A 62 5.00 -5.12 6.80
N VAL A 63 3.71 -5.33 6.50
CA VAL A 63 3.02 -6.60 6.82
C VAL A 63 3.66 -7.78 6.10
N ASN A 64 4.01 -7.63 4.82
CA ASN A 64 4.69 -8.67 4.05
C ASN A 64 6.08 -8.99 4.62
N THR A 65 6.86 -7.97 5.01
CA THR A 65 8.18 -8.16 5.62
C THR A 65 8.06 -8.93 6.94
N THR A 66 7.14 -8.54 7.82
CA THR A 66 6.89 -9.27 9.08
C THR A 66 6.48 -10.72 8.83
N PHE A 67 5.66 -10.97 7.80
CA PHE A 67 5.30 -12.33 7.39
C PHE A 67 6.53 -13.13 6.94
N LEU A 68 7.39 -12.57 6.09
CA LEU A 68 8.60 -13.25 5.60
C LEU A 68 9.56 -13.57 6.74
N GLU A 69 9.77 -12.65 7.67
CA GLU A 69 10.58 -12.87 8.87
C GLU A 69 10.03 -14.00 9.74
N ALA A 70 8.73 -13.98 10.03
CA ALA A 70 8.05 -15.02 10.78
C ALA A 70 8.18 -16.39 10.12
N MET A 71 7.91 -16.49 8.82
CA MET A 71 7.99 -17.76 8.07
C MET A 71 9.43 -18.26 7.94
N SER A 72 10.40 -17.37 7.82
CA SER A 72 11.82 -17.73 7.84
C SER A 72 12.21 -18.36 9.18
N SER A 73 11.78 -17.76 10.28
CA SER A 73 11.99 -18.31 11.64
C SER A 73 11.33 -19.69 11.79
N VAL A 74 10.08 -19.83 11.34
CA VAL A 74 9.37 -21.13 11.35
C VAL A 74 10.12 -22.18 10.54
N CYS A 75 10.57 -21.87 9.33
CA CYS A 75 11.36 -22.78 8.49
C CYS A 75 12.65 -23.22 9.19
N ALA A 76 13.38 -22.30 9.84
CA ALA A 76 14.59 -22.62 10.57
C ALA A 76 14.31 -23.57 11.76
N GLN A 77 13.23 -23.37 12.50
CA GLN A 77 12.83 -24.22 13.62
C GLN A 77 12.41 -25.62 13.16
N LEU A 78 11.65 -25.72 12.04
CA LEU A 78 11.31 -27.01 11.44
C LEU A 78 12.54 -27.77 10.95
N LEU A 79 13.53 -27.09 10.38
CA LEU A 79 14.80 -27.69 9.97
C LEU A 79 15.60 -28.21 11.18
N ASN A 80 15.50 -27.53 12.32
CA ASN A 80 16.12 -27.94 13.58
C ASN A 80 15.33 -29.05 14.33
N GLY A 81 14.32 -29.63 13.70
CA GLY A 81 13.59 -30.77 14.24
C GLY A 81 12.36 -30.43 15.10
N LYS A 82 12.06 -29.15 15.33
CA LYS A 82 10.80 -28.74 15.97
C LYS A 82 9.60 -29.03 15.07
N TRP A 83 8.42 -29.17 15.66
CA TRP A 83 7.16 -29.24 14.93
C TRP A 83 6.38 -27.94 15.07
N LEU A 84 5.31 -27.78 14.31
CA LEU A 84 4.51 -26.54 14.30
C LEU A 84 3.88 -26.21 15.67
N ASP A 85 3.64 -27.24 16.51
CA ASP A 85 3.14 -27.04 17.87
C ASP A 85 4.21 -26.47 18.82
N ASP A 86 5.49 -26.69 18.51
CA ASP A 86 6.65 -26.27 19.30
C ASP A 86 7.35 -25.03 18.72
N VAL A 87 6.74 -24.41 17.70
CA VAL A 87 7.29 -23.19 17.09
C VAL A 87 7.26 -22.06 18.11
N ALA A 88 8.41 -21.48 18.33
CA ALA A 88 8.65 -20.32 19.18
C ALA A 88 9.55 -19.31 18.43
N ASP A 89 9.92 -18.22 19.09
CA ASP A 89 10.88 -17.23 18.55
C ASP A 89 10.42 -16.63 17.20
N ILE A 90 9.15 -16.31 17.07
CA ILE A 90 8.60 -15.55 15.96
C ILE A 90 8.44 -14.07 16.37
N PRO A 91 8.39 -13.12 15.41
CA PRO A 91 8.19 -11.72 15.72
C PRO A 91 6.91 -11.46 16.53
N ASP A 92 7.00 -10.70 17.62
CA ASP A 92 5.86 -10.35 18.49
C ASP A 92 4.69 -9.75 17.72
N SER A 93 4.98 -8.94 16.70
CA SER A 93 3.96 -8.34 15.83
C SER A 93 3.13 -9.40 15.08
N TYR A 94 3.70 -10.57 14.78
CA TYR A 94 3.00 -11.68 14.15
C TYR A 94 2.16 -12.46 15.16
N GLU A 95 2.71 -12.69 16.38
CA GLU A 95 1.96 -13.27 17.51
C GLU A 95 0.76 -12.41 17.90
N MET A 96 0.95 -11.10 17.99
CA MET A 96 -0.14 -10.15 18.29
C MET A 96 -1.26 -10.22 17.24
N ARG A 97 -0.94 -10.40 15.97
CA ARG A 97 -1.93 -10.59 14.91
C ARG A 97 -2.71 -11.89 15.06
N ALA A 98 -2.05 -12.99 15.44
CA ALA A 98 -2.70 -14.25 15.73
C ALA A 98 -3.63 -14.14 16.95
N ALA A 99 -3.16 -13.52 18.03
CA ALA A 99 -3.96 -13.27 19.22
C ALA A 99 -5.17 -12.38 18.94
N ALA A 100 -5.03 -11.35 18.11
CA ALA A 100 -6.13 -10.50 17.69
C ALA A 100 -7.21 -11.25 16.89
N ARG A 101 -6.85 -12.35 16.22
CA ARG A 101 -7.79 -13.27 15.56
C ARG A 101 -8.33 -14.37 16.47
N GLY A 102 -7.88 -14.43 17.71
CA GLY A 102 -8.31 -15.43 18.69
C GLY A 102 -7.85 -16.85 18.40
N CYS A 103 -6.74 -17.02 17.67
CA CYS A 103 -6.19 -18.35 17.34
C CYS A 103 -4.75 -18.50 17.84
N LYS A 104 -4.29 -19.75 17.96
CA LYS A 104 -2.89 -20.06 18.26
C LYS A 104 -2.02 -19.79 17.03
N ILE A 105 -0.74 -19.54 17.28
CA ILE A 105 0.21 -19.23 16.20
C ILE A 105 0.28 -20.34 15.13
N LYS A 106 0.21 -21.61 15.52
CA LYS A 106 0.15 -22.73 14.58
C LYS A 106 -1.03 -22.62 13.62
N GLU A 107 -2.24 -22.46 14.18
CA GLU A 107 -3.48 -22.30 13.38
C GLU A 107 -3.42 -21.06 12.49
N PHE A 108 -2.85 -19.98 13.02
CA PHE A 108 -2.67 -18.75 12.27
C PHE A 108 -1.73 -18.94 11.08
N ILE A 109 -0.58 -19.58 11.29
CA ILE A 109 0.37 -19.91 10.22
C ILE A 109 -0.27 -20.82 9.18
N GLN A 110 -0.99 -21.86 9.60
CA GLN A 110 -1.68 -22.79 8.71
C GLN A 110 -2.69 -22.05 7.83
N THR A 111 -3.50 -21.18 8.42
CA THR A 111 -4.52 -20.39 7.72
C THR A 111 -3.91 -19.37 6.77
N GLU A 112 -2.92 -18.59 7.23
CA GLU A 112 -2.26 -17.55 6.42
C GLU A 112 -1.50 -18.14 5.22
N CYS A 113 -0.91 -19.31 5.38
CA CYS A 113 -0.15 -19.96 4.31
C CYS A 113 -0.99 -20.92 3.48
N GLY A 114 -2.24 -21.21 3.88
CA GLY A 114 -3.08 -22.23 3.22
C GLY A 114 -2.44 -23.63 3.32
N LEU A 115 -1.75 -23.93 4.43
CA LEU A 115 -1.03 -25.18 4.59
C LEU A 115 -1.99 -26.35 4.76
N THR A 116 -1.83 -27.35 3.91
CA THR A 116 -2.49 -28.65 4.08
C THR A 116 -1.49 -29.61 4.71
N ILE A 117 -1.64 -29.88 6.01
CA ILE A 117 -0.80 -30.83 6.71
C ILE A 117 -1.48 -32.19 6.64
N GLY A 118 -0.93 -33.08 5.83
CA GLY A 118 -1.37 -34.47 5.75
C GLY A 118 -0.74 -35.28 6.90
N GLY A 119 -1.55 -35.58 7.92
CA GLY A 119 -1.17 -36.45 9.03
C GLY A 119 -0.60 -35.73 10.26
N THR A 120 -0.61 -36.45 11.38
CA THR A 120 -0.10 -35.99 12.69
C THR A 120 1.35 -36.35 12.92
N ASP A 121 2.01 -37.00 11.96
CA ASP A 121 3.37 -37.51 12.13
C ASP A 121 4.39 -36.40 11.96
N GLU A 122 5.17 -36.16 13.00
CA GLU A 122 6.30 -35.23 13.10
C GLU A 122 7.54 -35.71 12.33
N ASN A 123 7.36 -36.61 11.36
CA ASN A 123 8.48 -37.20 10.66
C ASN A 123 9.18 -36.19 9.72
N TYR A 124 10.42 -36.50 9.34
CA TYR A 124 11.24 -35.66 8.48
C TYR A 124 10.56 -35.30 7.17
N THR A 125 9.86 -36.26 6.56
CA THR A 125 9.17 -36.07 5.27
C THR A 125 8.07 -35.03 5.38
N ASN A 126 7.24 -35.08 6.43
CA ASN A 126 6.17 -34.11 6.65
C ASN A 126 6.73 -32.72 6.95
N ARG A 127 7.81 -32.62 7.75
CA ARG A 127 8.49 -31.34 7.98
C ARG A 127 9.00 -30.73 6.67
N MET A 128 9.65 -31.52 5.81
CA MET A 128 10.14 -31.04 4.52
C MET A 128 9.02 -30.62 3.57
N ALA A 129 7.87 -31.30 3.59
CA ALA A 129 6.69 -30.92 2.82
C ALA A 129 6.13 -29.56 3.29
N VAL A 130 6.02 -29.35 4.59
CA VAL A 130 5.59 -28.07 5.17
C VAL A 130 6.58 -26.94 4.82
N ILE A 131 7.87 -27.20 4.95
CA ILE A 131 8.91 -26.21 4.57
C ILE A 131 8.78 -25.85 3.07
N GLY A 132 8.54 -26.83 2.19
CA GLY A 132 8.32 -26.60 0.77
C GLY A 132 7.13 -25.67 0.51
N GLN A 133 5.99 -25.93 1.17
CA GLN A 133 4.80 -25.08 1.08
C GLN A 133 5.06 -23.66 1.60
N LEU A 134 5.73 -23.54 2.76
CA LEU A 134 6.10 -22.25 3.34
C LEU A 134 7.01 -21.44 2.39
N LYS A 135 8.05 -22.06 1.84
CA LYS A 135 8.95 -21.42 0.88
C LYS A 135 8.20 -20.93 -0.35
N SER A 136 7.35 -21.76 -0.95
CA SER A 136 6.53 -21.35 -2.10
C SER A 136 5.66 -20.14 -1.76
N ARG A 137 5.09 -20.08 -0.55
CA ARG A 137 4.30 -18.94 -0.12
C ARG A 137 5.16 -17.69 0.11
N MET A 138 6.34 -17.86 0.69
CA MET A 138 7.30 -16.77 0.87
C MET A 138 7.75 -16.17 -0.47
N ASP A 139 8.04 -17.01 -1.46
CA ASP A 139 8.41 -16.57 -2.81
C ASP A 139 7.29 -15.76 -3.46
N SER A 140 6.04 -16.23 -3.33
CA SER A 140 4.86 -15.49 -3.80
C SER A 140 4.72 -14.11 -3.14
N VAL A 141 4.89 -14.03 -1.81
CA VAL A 141 4.82 -12.75 -1.07
C VAL A 141 5.99 -11.84 -1.44
N SER A 142 7.19 -12.40 -1.64
CA SER A 142 8.38 -11.64 -2.06
C SER A 142 8.17 -11.02 -3.44
N THR A 143 7.64 -11.77 -4.40
CA THR A 143 7.31 -11.26 -5.73
C THR A 143 6.27 -10.14 -5.66
N ALA A 144 5.18 -10.34 -4.91
CA ALA A 144 4.16 -9.31 -4.69
C ALA A 144 4.75 -8.04 -4.03
N SER A 145 5.72 -8.20 -3.13
CA SER A 145 6.40 -7.05 -2.51
C SER A 145 7.26 -6.28 -3.50
N GLN A 146 7.89 -6.94 -4.46
CA GLN A 146 8.63 -6.26 -5.54
C GLN A 146 7.70 -5.43 -6.44
N GLU A 147 6.53 -5.96 -6.78
CA GLU A 147 5.50 -5.23 -7.52
C GLU A 147 5.00 -4.03 -6.72
N ASP A 148 4.77 -4.19 -5.41
CA ASP A 148 4.38 -3.09 -4.51
C ASP A 148 5.44 -1.97 -4.47
N VAL A 149 6.75 -2.28 -4.53
CA VAL A 149 7.84 -1.28 -4.62
C VAL A 149 7.75 -0.47 -5.91
N ILE A 150 7.54 -1.13 -7.05
CA ILE A 150 7.43 -0.46 -8.36
C ILE A 150 6.21 0.47 -8.36
N GLU A 151 5.06 0.01 -7.83
CA GLU A 151 3.87 0.84 -7.73
C GLU A 151 4.09 2.03 -6.78
N LEU A 152 4.75 1.81 -5.64
CA LEU A 152 5.09 2.87 -4.70
C LEU A 152 5.95 3.96 -5.35
N GLN A 153 6.99 3.58 -6.10
CA GLN A 153 7.82 4.53 -6.85
C GLN A 153 6.99 5.34 -7.85
N SER A 154 6.07 4.69 -8.56
CA SER A 154 5.17 5.36 -9.50
C SER A 154 4.23 6.35 -8.79
N LEU A 155 3.67 5.98 -7.63
CA LEU A 155 2.80 6.85 -6.83
C LEU A 155 3.56 8.08 -6.32
N VAL A 156 4.80 7.91 -5.84
CA VAL A 156 5.65 9.01 -5.39
C VAL A 156 5.98 9.96 -6.55
N ASN A 157 6.37 9.43 -7.70
CA ASN A 157 6.64 10.23 -8.88
C ASN A 157 5.41 11.05 -9.34
N TRP A 158 4.23 10.43 -9.36
CA TRP A 158 3.00 11.12 -9.73
C TRP A 158 2.60 12.19 -8.72
N ARG A 159 2.81 11.93 -7.42
CA ARG A 159 2.60 12.94 -6.37
C ARG A 159 3.51 14.15 -6.61
N ASP A 160 4.79 13.93 -6.84
CA ASP A 160 5.77 15.01 -7.04
C ASP A 160 5.48 15.81 -8.32
N MET A 161 5.10 15.13 -9.40
CA MET A 161 4.64 15.80 -10.63
C MET A 161 3.39 16.66 -10.37
N THR A 162 2.46 16.18 -9.55
CA THR A 162 1.22 16.90 -9.22
C THR A 162 1.52 18.16 -8.40
N TYR A 163 2.40 18.08 -7.41
CA TYR A 163 2.80 19.24 -6.61
C TYR A 163 3.62 20.25 -7.44
N ASN A 164 4.51 19.79 -8.30
CA ASN A 164 5.27 20.65 -9.21
C ASN A 164 4.34 21.37 -10.22
N ALA A 165 3.34 20.71 -10.75
CA ALA A 165 2.33 21.33 -11.61
C ALA A 165 1.55 22.41 -10.85
N SER A 166 1.13 22.15 -9.61
CA SER A 166 0.46 23.12 -8.74
C SER A 166 1.33 24.37 -8.52
N SER A 167 2.57 24.17 -8.13
CA SER A 167 3.53 25.26 -7.90
C SER A 167 3.76 26.10 -9.16
N THR A 168 3.90 25.45 -10.31
CA THR A 168 4.08 26.13 -11.61
C THR A 168 2.87 26.98 -11.98
N VAL A 169 1.66 26.45 -11.79
CA VAL A 169 0.43 27.17 -12.03
C VAL A 169 0.31 28.39 -11.13
N LEU A 170 0.53 28.22 -9.82
CA LEU A 170 0.45 29.34 -8.85
C LEU A 170 1.49 30.42 -9.18
N SER A 171 2.72 30.04 -9.51
CA SER A 171 3.78 31.00 -9.89
C SER A 171 3.41 31.81 -11.13
N ARG A 172 2.87 31.16 -12.16
CA ARG A 172 2.46 31.85 -13.39
C ARG A 172 1.29 32.81 -13.15
N TYR A 173 0.31 32.43 -12.34
CA TYR A 173 -0.81 33.31 -11.99
C TYR A 173 -0.37 34.49 -11.11
N GLY A 174 0.55 34.26 -10.18
CA GLY A 174 1.16 35.33 -9.38
C GLY A 174 1.86 36.38 -10.25
N ASN A 175 2.66 35.94 -11.23
CA ASN A 175 3.35 36.82 -12.18
C ASN A 175 2.38 37.60 -13.07
N VAL A 176 1.29 36.96 -13.55
CA VAL A 176 0.26 37.67 -14.34
C VAL A 176 -0.44 38.73 -13.49
N GLY A 177 -0.77 38.43 -12.23
CA GLY A 177 -1.37 39.37 -11.30
C GLY A 177 -0.48 40.62 -11.04
N MET A 178 0.81 40.41 -10.82
CA MET A 178 1.79 41.50 -10.64
C MET A 178 1.92 42.38 -11.89
N ASN A 179 2.08 41.74 -13.05
CA ASN A 179 2.21 42.48 -14.33
C ASN A 179 0.93 43.26 -14.69
N THR A 180 -0.24 42.84 -14.21
CA THR A 180 -1.50 43.56 -14.43
C THR A 180 -1.61 44.74 -13.46
N ALA A 181 -1.16 44.57 -12.22
CA ALA A 181 -1.16 45.66 -11.22
C ALA A 181 -0.16 46.77 -11.56
N GLU A 182 0.99 46.46 -12.21
CA GLU A 182 1.96 47.45 -12.63
C GLU A 182 1.52 48.30 -13.85
N ARG A 183 0.47 47.87 -14.57
CA ARG A 183 -0.08 48.55 -15.75
C ARG A 183 -1.32 49.38 -15.48
N LEU A 184 -1.84 49.38 -14.28
CA LEU A 184 -2.96 50.19 -13.80
C LEU A 184 -2.47 51.37 -12.99
#